data_b3c5170447a893bc11831bda704fbca3
#
_entry.id   b3c5170447a893bc11831bda704fbca3
#
_cell.length_a   1.000
_cell.length_b   1.000
_cell.length_c   1.000
_cell.angle_alpha   90.00
_cell.angle_beta   90.00
_cell.angle_gamma   90.00
#
_symmetry.space_group_name_H-M   'P 1'
#
loop_
_entity.id
_entity.type
_entity.pdbx_description
1 polymer ?
#
loop_
_entity_poly.entity_id
_entity_poly.type
_entity_poly.pdbx_seq_one_letter_code
_entity_poly.pdbx_strand_id
1 'polypeptide(L)'
;MLQENLIKIYETSFRDNREMPALTDYFKGETFSYYEMAKEVAKLHLLFKKAGIRQGDKIALIGRNNPRWCITYIATTTYGAVIVPILQDFTPADIIHIINHSESRMLFLGDNFWDNIEEEQIRQIEAVFSLTDFHTIYERDGKALTKFQRDILKNYRSKYPRGFSINDIKYPEIPNDQVILLNYTSGTTGYSKGVMLTVNNLTGNVIFAQRMINTQTGTFYFRKGGRTLSFLPLAHAYGCAFDFLSPLAVGGHITLLGKIPSPKILLEAMGVVRPTVICCVPMILEKVYRKQVMPMLEKGPMSIAVKIPLLNTAIYSVIRKKLLEAFGNNVDIFIVGGAPMNQETEAFLMKIKFPITIGYGMTECAPLISFTPDNEFKAGSCGRYLHEQLEVKIDSPDPQHEAGEIIVRGEHVMKGYYKNEKDTEKVLEPDGWLHTGDMATMDPDGTLYIRGRSKTMILSGSGQNIYPEEIEDKLNNMYLVLESLILETENGKLKALVVPDYEQAELEGVDKNDLPQIMQNNLTELNTLLAAYERVSELAIYPTEFEKTPKRSIKRYLYSPSLLTK
;
A
#
# COMPACT_ATOMS: atom_id res chain seq x y z
N MET A 1 0.01 -23.68 9.25
CA MET A 1 -1.06 -22.74 9.68
C MET A 1 -0.80 -22.30 11.11
N LEU A 2 -1.03 -21.02 11.38
CA LEU A 2 -0.90 -20.39 12.69
C LEU A 2 -1.92 -20.98 13.69
N GLN A 3 -1.59 -20.90 14.98
CA GLN A 3 -2.53 -21.25 16.05
C GLN A 3 -3.47 -20.08 16.36
N GLU A 4 -2.98 -18.87 16.19
CA GLU A 4 -3.71 -17.63 16.36
C GLU A 4 -4.73 -17.45 15.22
N ASN A 5 -5.78 -16.69 15.51
CA ASN A 5 -6.89 -16.44 14.57
C ASN A 5 -7.28 -14.97 14.62
N LEU A 6 -7.29 -14.30 13.46
CA LEU A 6 -7.56 -12.86 13.34
C LEU A 6 -8.88 -12.44 14.00
N ILE A 7 -9.93 -13.26 13.85
CA ILE A 7 -11.25 -12.95 14.39
C ILE A 7 -11.22 -12.97 15.92
N LYS A 8 -10.47 -13.90 16.51
CA LYS A 8 -10.28 -13.96 17.96
C LYS A 8 -9.38 -12.83 18.48
N ILE A 9 -8.39 -12.43 17.71
CA ILE A 9 -7.56 -11.26 18.02
C ILE A 9 -8.46 -10.01 18.11
N TYR A 10 -9.37 -9.78 17.16
CA TYR A 10 -10.28 -8.64 17.22
C TYR A 10 -11.32 -8.77 18.34
N GLU A 11 -11.85 -9.95 18.58
CA GLU A 11 -12.76 -10.19 19.71
C GLU A 11 -12.10 -9.77 21.03
N THR A 12 -10.84 -10.16 21.24
CA THR A 12 -10.04 -9.79 22.43
C THR A 12 -9.73 -8.29 22.45
N SER A 13 -9.23 -7.74 21.35
CA SER A 13 -8.88 -6.32 21.27
C SER A 13 -10.08 -5.42 21.56
N PHE A 14 -11.26 -5.74 21.03
CA PHE A 14 -12.48 -4.95 21.25
C PHE A 14 -12.97 -5.00 22.69
N ARG A 15 -12.80 -6.13 23.37
CA ARG A 15 -13.13 -6.26 24.80
C ARG A 15 -12.16 -5.48 25.69
N ASP A 16 -10.85 -5.65 25.44
CA ASP A 16 -9.79 -5.12 26.30
C ASP A 16 -9.60 -3.60 26.15
N ASN A 17 -9.98 -3.05 25.00
CA ASN A 17 -9.79 -1.62 24.66
C ASN A 17 -11.12 -0.85 24.54
N ARG A 18 -12.23 -1.39 25.03
CA ARG A 18 -13.60 -0.91 24.79
C ARG A 18 -13.80 0.61 24.92
N GLU A 19 -13.19 1.24 25.92
CA GLU A 19 -13.33 2.67 26.19
C GLU A 19 -12.37 3.55 25.38
N MET A 20 -11.42 2.94 24.68
CA MET A 20 -10.43 3.67 23.90
C MET A 20 -11.00 4.11 22.55
N PRO A 21 -10.57 5.25 22.00
CA PRO A 21 -10.90 5.62 20.64
C PRO A 21 -10.27 4.61 19.68
N ALA A 22 -11.08 4.09 18.74
CA ALA A 22 -10.65 3.17 17.69
C ALA A 22 -10.49 3.89 16.35
N LEU A 23 -11.54 4.59 15.92
CA LEU A 23 -11.62 5.22 14.60
C LEU A 23 -12.07 6.67 14.72
N THR A 24 -11.42 7.59 14.02
CA THR A 24 -11.84 8.99 13.91
C THR A 24 -11.86 9.43 12.44
N ASP A 25 -12.95 10.04 11.99
CA ASP A 25 -12.97 10.80 10.73
C ASP A 25 -12.32 12.16 10.98
N TYR A 26 -11.20 12.43 10.32
CA TYR A 26 -10.42 13.64 10.54
C TYR A 26 -11.22 14.94 10.26
N PHE A 27 -12.02 14.95 9.19
CA PHE A 27 -12.75 16.14 8.77
C PHE A 27 -14.07 16.35 9.51
N LYS A 28 -14.76 15.25 9.84
CA LYS A 28 -16.03 15.31 10.56
C LYS A 28 -15.86 15.35 12.07
N GLY A 29 -14.70 14.95 12.58
CA GLY A 29 -14.47 14.81 14.03
C GLY A 29 -15.26 13.67 14.67
N GLU A 30 -15.96 12.83 13.87
CA GLU A 30 -16.73 11.70 14.35
C GLU A 30 -15.75 10.62 14.84
N THR A 31 -15.88 10.23 16.11
CA THR A 31 -15.02 9.23 16.73
C THR A 31 -15.85 8.06 17.25
N PHE A 32 -15.38 6.86 16.98
CA PHE A 32 -15.91 5.61 17.51
C PHE A 32 -14.90 5.01 18.49
N SER A 33 -15.33 4.72 19.72
CA SER A 33 -14.58 3.82 20.59
C SER A 33 -14.63 2.38 20.07
N TYR A 34 -13.76 1.51 20.60
CA TYR A 34 -13.80 0.08 20.29
C TYR A 34 -15.18 -0.53 20.61
N TYR A 35 -15.80 -0.09 21.69
CA TYR A 35 -17.15 -0.54 22.07
C TYR A 35 -18.23 -0.05 21.09
N GLU A 36 -18.18 1.22 20.68
CA GLU A 36 -19.11 1.75 19.69
C GLU A 36 -18.94 1.07 18.34
N MET A 37 -17.71 0.83 17.93
CA MET A 37 -17.41 0.05 16.72
C MET A 37 -18.01 -1.37 16.82
N ALA A 38 -17.85 -2.07 17.95
CA ALA A 38 -18.45 -3.39 18.16
C ALA A 38 -19.97 -3.37 18.07
N LYS A 39 -20.63 -2.30 18.54
CA LYS A 39 -22.10 -2.12 18.41
C LYS A 39 -22.52 -1.96 16.96
N GLU A 40 -21.79 -1.18 16.17
CA GLU A 40 -22.08 -1.03 14.74
C GLU A 40 -21.85 -2.36 13.98
N VAL A 41 -20.78 -3.09 14.29
CA VAL A 41 -20.55 -4.45 13.77
C VAL A 41 -21.73 -5.36 14.09
N ALA A 42 -22.23 -5.34 15.33
CA ALA A 42 -23.40 -6.15 15.72
C ALA A 42 -24.67 -5.78 14.95
N LYS A 43 -24.89 -4.49 14.64
CA LYS A 43 -26.02 -4.04 13.80
C LYS A 43 -25.89 -4.56 12.37
N LEU A 44 -24.69 -4.49 11.77
CA LEU A 44 -24.44 -5.03 10.43
C LEU A 44 -24.59 -6.56 10.40
N HIS A 45 -24.20 -7.28 11.44
CA HIS A 45 -24.46 -8.72 11.55
C HIS A 45 -25.95 -9.04 11.54
N LEU A 46 -26.79 -8.22 12.18
CA LEU A 46 -28.26 -8.37 12.11
C LEU A 46 -28.78 -8.12 10.68
N LEU A 47 -28.24 -7.13 9.99
CA LEU A 47 -28.58 -6.84 8.60
C LEU A 47 -28.16 -7.99 7.68
N PHE A 48 -26.93 -8.51 7.81
CA PHE A 48 -26.43 -9.65 7.03
C PHE A 48 -27.29 -10.90 7.25
N LYS A 49 -27.65 -11.18 8.51
CA LYS A 49 -28.58 -12.26 8.84
C LYS A 49 -29.95 -12.07 8.19
N LYS A 50 -30.49 -10.85 8.19
CA LYS A 50 -31.77 -10.52 7.55
C LYS A 50 -31.72 -10.71 6.04
N ALA A 51 -30.59 -10.36 5.42
CA ALA A 51 -30.34 -10.56 3.98
C ALA A 51 -30.02 -12.02 3.63
N GLY A 52 -29.94 -12.93 4.60
CA GLY A 52 -29.60 -14.32 4.34
C GLY A 52 -28.14 -14.53 3.87
N ILE A 53 -27.25 -13.62 4.23
CA ILE A 53 -25.80 -13.77 3.98
C ILE A 53 -25.29 -14.97 4.79
N ARG A 54 -24.45 -15.78 4.15
CA ARG A 54 -23.81 -16.97 4.71
C ARG A 54 -22.30 -16.82 4.74
N GLN A 55 -21.63 -17.69 5.48
CA GLN A 55 -20.17 -17.79 5.40
C GLN A 55 -19.73 -18.05 3.96
N GLY A 56 -18.70 -17.33 3.49
CA GLY A 56 -18.20 -17.41 2.12
C GLY A 56 -18.96 -16.56 1.08
N ASP A 57 -20.14 -16.01 1.39
CA ASP A 57 -20.80 -15.02 0.52
C ASP A 57 -19.94 -13.75 0.45
N LYS A 58 -19.95 -13.07 -0.68
CA LYS A 58 -19.10 -11.90 -0.92
C LYS A 58 -19.89 -10.62 -0.74
N ILE A 59 -19.23 -9.64 -0.10
CA ILE A 59 -19.74 -8.28 0.11
C ILE A 59 -18.72 -7.31 -0.47
N ALA A 60 -19.13 -6.55 -1.48
CA ALA A 60 -18.30 -5.53 -2.10
C ALA A 60 -18.29 -4.24 -1.27
N LEU A 61 -17.12 -3.58 -1.24
CA LEU A 61 -16.89 -2.39 -0.46
C LEU A 61 -16.06 -1.39 -1.27
N ILE A 62 -16.65 -0.23 -1.60
CA ILE A 62 -15.96 0.83 -2.35
C ILE A 62 -16.16 2.19 -1.68
N GLY A 63 -15.08 2.92 -1.46
CA GLY A 63 -15.15 4.26 -0.90
C GLY A 63 -13.81 4.74 -0.39
N ARG A 64 -13.80 6.01 -0.02
CA ARG A 64 -12.65 6.63 0.67
C ARG A 64 -12.57 6.12 2.11
N ASN A 65 -11.38 6.21 2.68
CA ASN A 65 -11.15 5.85 4.07
C ASN A 65 -12.10 6.65 4.99
N ASN A 66 -12.96 5.94 5.70
CA ASN A 66 -13.85 6.50 6.71
C ASN A 66 -14.21 5.43 7.75
N PRO A 67 -14.72 5.79 8.95
CA PRO A 67 -15.03 4.81 9.98
C PRO A 67 -16.00 3.71 9.53
N ARG A 68 -17.00 4.02 8.71
CA ARG A 68 -17.99 3.03 8.26
C ARG A 68 -17.42 2.06 7.23
N TRP A 69 -16.43 2.48 6.44
CA TRP A 69 -15.65 1.56 5.62
C TRP A 69 -14.95 0.50 6.49
N CYS A 70 -14.26 0.94 7.56
CA CYS A 70 -13.59 0.04 8.49
C CYS A 70 -14.58 -0.87 9.24
N ILE A 71 -15.71 -0.32 9.70
CA ILE A 71 -16.78 -1.07 10.38
C ILE A 71 -17.35 -2.14 9.45
N THR A 72 -17.62 -1.81 8.18
CA THR A 72 -18.12 -2.77 7.17
C THR A 72 -17.12 -3.89 6.93
N TYR A 73 -15.83 -3.55 6.80
CA TYR A 73 -14.77 -4.55 6.63
C TYR A 73 -14.75 -5.54 7.80
N ILE A 74 -14.70 -5.03 9.04
CA ILE A 74 -14.68 -5.88 10.23
C ILE A 74 -15.99 -6.66 10.39
N ALA A 75 -17.14 -6.04 10.13
CA ALA A 75 -18.43 -6.74 10.21
C ALA A 75 -18.48 -7.90 9.21
N THR A 76 -18.02 -7.69 7.98
CA THR A 76 -18.00 -8.73 6.95
C THR A 76 -17.10 -9.90 7.35
N THR A 77 -15.86 -9.59 7.73
CA THR A 77 -14.86 -10.62 8.06
C THR A 77 -15.22 -11.37 9.34
N THR A 78 -15.72 -10.69 10.38
CA THR A 78 -16.14 -11.32 11.62
C THR A 78 -17.48 -12.05 11.53
N TYR A 79 -18.26 -11.84 10.46
CA TYR A 79 -19.42 -12.64 10.12
C TYR A 79 -19.06 -13.95 9.41
N GLY A 80 -17.84 -14.02 8.83
CA GLY A 80 -17.38 -15.13 7.99
C GLY A 80 -17.72 -14.96 6.51
N ALA A 81 -18.25 -13.81 6.12
CA ALA A 81 -18.39 -13.44 4.72
C ALA A 81 -17.06 -12.94 4.16
N VAL A 82 -16.90 -12.99 2.83
CA VAL A 82 -15.69 -12.55 2.14
C VAL A 82 -15.83 -11.09 1.77
N ILE A 83 -14.93 -10.26 2.27
CA ILE A 83 -14.87 -8.85 1.89
C ILE A 83 -14.18 -8.68 0.55
N VAL A 84 -14.73 -7.80 -0.31
CA VAL A 84 -14.20 -7.45 -1.63
C VAL A 84 -13.97 -5.94 -1.67
N PRO A 85 -12.84 -5.44 -1.11
CA PRO A 85 -12.53 -4.02 -1.17
C PRO A 85 -12.10 -3.62 -2.57
N ILE A 86 -12.73 -2.59 -3.11
CA ILE A 86 -12.49 -2.07 -4.46
C ILE A 86 -11.80 -0.72 -4.34
N LEU A 87 -10.68 -0.56 -5.05
CA LEU A 87 -9.97 0.73 -5.10
C LEU A 87 -10.87 1.79 -5.77
N GLN A 88 -10.96 2.94 -5.11
CA GLN A 88 -11.76 4.08 -5.59
C GLN A 88 -11.28 4.66 -6.93
N ASP A 89 -10.01 4.41 -7.27
CA ASP A 89 -9.37 4.91 -8.49
C ASP A 89 -9.52 3.95 -9.69
N PHE A 90 -10.25 2.84 -9.54
CA PHE A 90 -10.64 1.99 -10.66
C PHE A 90 -11.69 2.70 -11.53
N THR A 91 -11.67 2.38 -12.83
CA THR A 91 -12.70 2.87 -13.74
C THR A 91 -14.08 2.28 -13.40
N PRO A 92 -15.19 2.93 -13.78
CA PRO A 92 -16.53 2.34 -13.58
C PRO A 92 -16.65 0.93 -14.18
N ALA A 93 -16.05 0.69 -15.35
CA ALA A 93 -16.04 -0.62 -15.98
C ALA A 93 -15.30 -1.68 -15.13
N ASP A 94 -14.15 -1.33 -14.54
CA ASP A 94 -13.42 -2.21 -13.64
C ASP A 94 -14.22 -2.49 -12.37
N ILE A 95 -14.86 -1.48 -11.80
CA ILE A 95 -15.71 -1.63 -10.59
C ILE A 95 -16.84 -2.62 -10.86
N ILE A 96 -17.58 -2.44 -11.96
CA ILE A 96 -18.67 -3.33 -12.36
C ILE A 96 -18.14 -4.75 -12.63
N HIS A 97 -17.00 -4.86 -13.32
CA HIS A 97 -16.36 -6.15 -13.54
C HIS A 97 -16.03 -6.86 -12.23
N ILE A 98 -15.42 -6.17 -11.26
CA ILE A 98 -15.05 -6.74 -9.96
C ILE A 98 -16.29 -7.19 -9.18
N ILE A 99 -17.33 -6.37 -9.12
CA ILE A 99 -18.60 -6.71 -8.45
C ILE A 99 -19.17 -8.00 -9.06
N ASN A 100 -19.23 -8.09 -10.40
CA ASN A 100 -19.79 -9.25 -11.10
C ASN A 100 -18.89 -10.48 -10.97
N HIS A 101 -17.59 -10.35 -11.22
CA HIS A 101 -16.64 -11.46 -11.15
C HIS A 101 -16.55 -12.06 -9.73
N SER A 102 -16.59 -11.21 -8.70
CA SER A 102 -16.59 -11.67 -7.30
C SER A 102 -17.90 -12.34 -6.88
N GLU A 103 -18.99 -12.16 -7.64
CA GLU A 103 -20.34 -12.60 -7.27
C GLU A 103 -20.80 -12.00 -5.93
N SER A 104 -20.48 -10.73 -5.72
CA SER A 104 -20.90 -10.02 -4.50
C SER A 104 -22.42 -9.90 -4.44
N ARG A 105 -23.00 -10.23 -3.27
CA ARG A 105 -24.45 -10.16 -3.03
C ARG A 105 -24.90 -8.80 -2.48
N MET A 106 -24.04 -8.13 -1.74
CA MET A 106 -24.28 -6.80 -1.19
C MET A 106 -23.15 -5.87 -1.59
N LEU A 107 -23.47 -4.58 -1.66
CA LEU A 107 -22.51 -3.51 -1.94
C LEU A 107 -22.63 -2.41 -0.89
N PHE A 108 -21.51 -2.05 -0.29
CA PHE A 108 -21.38 -0.84 0.50
C PHE A 108 -20.51 0.16 -0.25
N LEU A 109 -21.00 1.38 -0.44
CA LEU A 109 -20.28 2.37 -1.23
C LEU A 109 -20.37 3.79 -0.68
N GLY A 110 -19.39 4.64 -1.02
CA GLY A 110 -19.51 6.08 -0.89
C GLY A 110 -20.52 6.62 -1.92
N ASP A 111 -21.43 7.47 -1.50
CA ASP A 111 -22.59 7.89 -2.28
C ASP A 111 -22.23 8.42 -3.67
N ASN A 112 -21.09 9.09 -3.81
CA ASN A 112 -20.58 9.63 -5.07
C ASN A 112 -20.19 8.57 -6.12
N PHE A 113 -20.13 7.29 -5.76
CA PHE A 113 -19.83 6.22 -6.71
C PHE A 113 -21.08 5.64 -7.36
N TRP A 114 -22.26 5.86 -6.75
CA TRP A 114 -23.52 5.30 -7.24
C TRP A 114 -23.94 5.85 -8.61
N ASP A 115 -23.71 7.13 -8.84
CA ASP A 115 -24.09 7.79 -10.10
C ASP A 115 -23.38 7.21 -11.34
N ASN A 116 -22.32 6.43 -11.14
CA ASN A 116 -21.56 5.78 -12.21
C ASN A 116 -21.84 4.27 -12.34
N ILE A 117 -22.85 3.75 -11.65
CA ILE A 117 -23.20 2.33 -11.66
C ILE A 117 -24.67 2.19 -12.10
N GLU A 118 -24.89 1.51 -13.23
CA GLU A 118 -26.22 1.16 -13.70
C GLU A 118 -26.68 -0.15 -13.04
N GLU A 119 -27.88 -0.18 -12.50
CA GLU A 119 -28.44 -1.31 -11.73
C GLU A 119 -28.46 -2.61 -12.54
N GLU A 120 -28.73 -2.51 -13.85
CA GLU A 120 -28.78 -3.63 -14.79
C GLU A 120 -27.42 -4.31 -14.96
N GLN A 121 -26.34 -3.59 -14.70
CA GLN A 121 -24.98 -4.11 -14.85
C GLN A 121 -24.51 -4.92 -13.64
N ILE A 122 -25.18 -4.82 -12.49
CA ILE A 122 -24.84 -5.50 -11.23
C ILE A 122 -25.98 -6.40 -10.72
N ARG A 123 -26.51 -7.24 -11.60
CA ARG A 123 -27.75 -8.02 -11.40
C ARG A 123 -27.76 -8.93 -10.17
N GLN A 124 -26.61 -9.38 -9.66
CA GLN A 124 -26.51 -10.24 -8.48
C GLN A 124 -26.55 -9.44 -7.15
N ILE A 125 -26.39 -8.12 -7.20
CA ILE A 125 -26.49 -7.29 -5.99
C ILE A 125 -27.94 -7.21 -5.54
N GLU A 126 -28.21 -7.64 -4.31
CA GLU A 126 -29.54 -7.62 -3.67
C GLU A 126 -29.83 -6.24 -3.08
N ALA A 127 -28.83 -5.60 -2.45
CA ALA A 127 -28.98 -4.28 -1.87
C ALA A 127 -27.65 -3.50 -1.86
N VAL A 128 -27.77 -2.17 -1.90
CA VAL A 128 -26.68 -1.22 -1.84
C VAL A 128 -26.88 -0.29 -0.64
N PHE A 129 -25.84 -0.11 0.17
CA PHE A 129 -25.85 0.71 1.37
C PHE A 129 -24.79 1.81 1.31
N SER A 130 -25.17 2.99 1.79
CA SER A 130 -24.27 4.15 1.91
C SER A 130 -23.23 3.97 3.01
N LEU A 131 -21.99 4.40 2.76
CA LEU A 131 -20.95 4.55 3.78
C LEU A 131 -21.07 5.88 4.56
N THR A 132 -22.11 6.68 4.29
CA THR A 132 -22.38 7.92 5.04
C THR A 132 -23.05 7.62 6.38
N ASP A 133 -24.04 6.74 6.40
CA ASP A 133 -24.84 6.40 7.59
C ASP A 133 -25.50 5.01 7.53
N PHE A 134 -25.11 4.19 6.56
CA PHE A 134 -25.68 2.88 6.25
C PHE A 134 -27.14 2.91 5.74
N HIS A 135 -27.69 4.03 5.30
CA HIS A 135 -28.99 4.00 4.65
C HIS A 135 -28.96 3.17 3.35
N THR A 136 -30.12 2.63 2.97
CA THR A 136 -30.24 1.86 1.74
C THR A 136 -30.36 2.81 0.57
N ILE A 137 -29.46 2.71 -0.39
CA ILE A 137 -29.47 3.43 -1.67
C ILE A 137 -30.36 2.69 -2.66
N TYR A 138 -30.22 1.37 -2.74
CA TYR A 138 -30.92 0.50 -3.68
C TYR A 138 -31.25 -0.84 -3.05
N GLU A 139 -32.39 -1.42 -3.40
CA GLU A 139 -32.80 -2.79 -3.07
C GLU A 139 -33.56 -3.37 -4.26
N ARG A 140 -33.13 -4.53 -4.75
CA ARG A 140 -33.63 -5.12 -5.99
C ARG A 140 -35.09 -5.60 -5.86
N ASP A 141 -35.36 -6.44 -4.89
CA ASP A 141 -36.64 -7.14 -4.76
C ASP A 141 -37.39 -6.69 -3.49
N GLY A 142 -38.24 -5.67 -3.66
CA GLY A 142 -39.04 -5.17 -2.55
C GLY A 142 -38.30 -4.14 -1.68
N LYS A 143 -38.73 -4.04 -0.41
CA LYS A 143 -38.18 -3.05 0.54
C LYS A 143 -37.93 -3.66 1.93
N ALA A 144 -37.67 -4.96 2.00
CA ALA A 144 -37.52 -5.67 3.26
C ALA A 144 -36.24 -5.28 4.01
N LEU A 145 -35.11 -5.14 3.30
CA LEU A 145 -33.83 -4.71 3.85
C LEU A 145 -33.86 -3.21 4.17
N THR A 146 -34.42 -2.39 3.27
CA THR A 146 -34.64 -0.96 3.51
C THR A 146 -35.43 -0.70 4.78
N LYS A 147 -36.55 -1.42 4.97
CA LYS A 147 -37.36 -1.33 6.20
C LYS A 147 -36.55 -1.81 7.42
N PHE A 148 -35.83 -2.93 7.28
CA PHE A 148 -35.03 -3.47 8.36
C PHE A 148 -33.92 -2.51 8.79
N GLN A 149 -33.23 -1.90 7.84
CA GLN A 149 -32.17 -0.93 8.10
C GLN A 149 -32.72 0.35 8.74
N ARG A 150 -33.83 0.87 8.24
CA ARG A 150 -34.53 2.01 8.87
C ARG A 150 -34.90 1.71 10.34
N ASP A 151 -35.33 0.49 10.61
CA ASP A 151 -35.74 0.06 11.95
C ASP A 151 -34.58 -0.59 12.74
N ILE A 152 -33.30 -0.41 12.31
CA ILE A 152 -32.15 -1.14 12.85
C ILE A 152 -31.98 -0.96 14.35
N LEU A 153 -32.24 0.22 14.90
CA LEU A 153 -32.13 0.48 16.32
C LEU A 153 -33.20 -0.30 17.13
N LYS A 154 -34.40 -0.44 16.58
CA LYS A 154 -35.48 -1.26 17.18
C LYS A 154 -35.09 -2.73 17.17
N ASN A 155 -34.60 -3.23 16.03
CA ASN A 155 -34.17 -4.61 15.85
C ASN A 155 -32.98 -4.94 16.76
N TYR A 156 -32.03 -4.00 16.89
CA TYR A 156 -30.89 -4.12 17.79
C TYR A 156 -31.31 -4.17 19.27
N ARG A 157 -32.20 -3.28 19.71
CA ARG A 157 -32.74 -3.30 21.11
C ARG A 157 -33.52 -4.58 21.40
N SER A 158 -34.25 -5.10 20.41
CA SER A 158 -34.96 -6.39 20.55
C SER A 158 -33.99 -7.56 20.72
N LYS A 159 -32.83 -7.52 20.04
CA LYS A 159 -31.80 -8.56 20.17
C LYS A 159 -31.03 -8.44 21.50
N TYR A 160 -30.81 -7.20 21.97
CA TYR A 160 -30.08 -6.91 23.21
C TYR A 160 -30.98 -6.14 24.22
N PRO A 161 -32.00 -6.78 24.81
CA PRO A 161 -33.01 -6.10 25.64
C PRO A 161 -32.43 -5.54 26.94
N ARG A 162 -31.31 -6.08 27.42
CA ARG A 162 -30.56 -5.58 28.59
C ARG A 162 -29.43 -4.62 28.24
N GLY A 163 -29.37 -4.17 26.97
CA GLY A 163 -28.24 -3.45 26.40
C GLY A 163 -27.15 -4.38 25.87
N PHE A 164 -26.33 -3.86 24.98
CA PHE A 164 -25.14 -4.57 24.47
C PHE A 164 -24.06 -4.53 25.55
N SER A 165 -23.44 -5.64 25.85
CA SER A 165 -22.41 -5.78 26.86
C SER A 165 -21.10 -6.28 26.27
N ILE A 166 -20.03 -6.23 27.06
CA ILE A 166 -18.72 -6.79 26.67
C ILE A 166 -18.82 -8.30 26.33
N ASN A 167 -19.72 -9.03 26.95
CA ASN A 167 -19.92 -10.45 26.70
C ASN A 167 -20.61 -10.73 25.36
N ASP A 168 -21.27 -9.71 24.79
CA ASP A 168 -21.91 -9.80 23.48
C ASP A 168 -20.88 -9.56 22.32
N ILE A 169 -19.67 -9.09 22.64
CA ILE A 169 -18.56 -9.03 21.70
C ILE A 169 -18.02 -10.46 21.53
N LYS A 170 -18.74 -11.22 20.72
CA LYS A 170 -18.40 -12.61 20.40
C LYS A 170 -18.75 -12.89 18.96
N TYR A 171 -17.76 -13.43 18.22
CA TYR A 171 -17.89 -13.72 16.80
C TYR A 171 -17.93 -15.24 16.56
N PRO A 172 -18.51 -15.71 15.43
CA PRO A 172 -18.48 -17.11 15.04
C PRO A 172 -17.04 -17.64 14.94
N GLU A 173 -16.89 -18.93 15.04
CA GLU A 173 -15.62 -19.58 14.71
C GLU A 173 -15.47 -19.64 13.21
N ILE A 174 -14.35 -19.09 12.71
CA ILE A 174 -14.01 -19.04 11.31
C ILE A 174 -12.64 -19.71 11.16
N PRO A 175 -12.54 -20.82 10.42
CA PRO A 175 -11.27 -21.54 10.25
C PRO A 175 -10.18 -20.67 9.60
N ASN A 176 -8.93 -20.92 9.96
CA ASN A 176 -7.80 -20.17 9.42
C ASN A 176 -7.61 -20.35 7.90
N ASP A 177 -8.02 -21.47 7.33
CA ASP A 177 -7.95 -21.75 5.90
C ASP A 177 -9.13 -21.19 5.07
N GLN A 178 -10.12 -20.59 5.74
CA GLN A 178 -11.24 -19.95 5.06
C GLN A 178 -10.79 -18.67 4.36
N VAL A 179 -11.12 -18.53 3.08
CA VAL A 179 -10.98 -17.26 2.34
C VAL A 179 -11.90 -16.22 2.96
N ILE A 180 -11.33 -15.07 3.32
CA ILE A 180 -12.04 -13.98 3.99
C ILE A 180 -11.92 -12.65 3.24
N LEU A 181 -11.00 -12.58 2.29
CA LEU A 181 -10.72 -11.39 1.50
C LEU A 181 -10.46 -11.77 0.04
N LEU A 182 -11.12 -11.08 -0.89
CA LEU A 182 -10.74 -11.04 -2.30
C LEU A 182 -10.18 -9.66 -2.62
N ASN A 183 -8.87 -9.57 -2.79
CA ASN A 183 -8.22 -8.30 -3.11
C ASN A 183 -7.86 -8.26 -4.60
N TYR A 184 -8.48 -7.35 -5.36
CA TYR A 184 -8.25 -7.24 -6.79
C TYR A 184 -7.02 -6.41 -7.11
N THR A 185 -6.15 -6.97 -7.96
CA THR A 185 -4.94 -6.29 -8.43
C THR A 185 -5.12 -5.81 -9.85
N SER A 186 -4.61 -4.61 -10.17
CA SER A 186 -4.52 -4.14 -11.54
C SER A 186 -3.51 -5.01 -12.30
N GLY A 187 -3.99 -5.97 -13.09
CA GLY A 187 -3.13 -6.78 -13.95
C GLY A 187 -2.43 -5.93 -15.02
N THR A 188 -1.19 -6.28 -15.36
CA THR A 188 -0.45 -5.66 -16.48
C THR A 188 -0.94 -6.15 -17.84
N THR A 189 -1.83 -7.17 -17.89
CA THR A 189 -2.20 -7.89 -19.12
C THR A 189 -3.72 -7.92 -19.38
N GLY A 190 -4.52 -7.06 -18.75
CA GLY A 190 -5.97 -7.06 -18.92
C GLY A 190 -6.77 -6.87 -17.64
N TYR A 191 -7.81 -7.65 -17.42
CA TYR A 191 -8.69 -7.52 -16.26
C TYR A 191 -8.00 -7.81 -14.93
N SER A 192 -8.43 -7.11 -13.88
CA SER A 192 -7.95 -7.29 -12.51
C SER A 192 -8.18 -8.72 -12.01
N LYS A 193 -7.17 -9.29 -11.33
CA LYS A 193 -7.23 -10.63 -10.74
C LYS A 193 -7.62 -10.54 -9.28
N GLY A 194 -8.56 -11.36 -8.83
CA GLY A 194 -8.96 -11.46 -7.43
C GLY A 194 -8.05 -12.40 -6.65
N VAL A 195 -7.16 -11.85 -5.83
CA VAL A 195 -6.28 -12.62 -4.94
C VAL A 195 -7.08 -13.14 -3.76
N MET A 196 -7.10 -14.47 -3.57
CA MET A 196 -7.80 -15.13 -2.47
C MET A 196 -6.92 -15.18 -1.22
N LEU A 197 -7.28 -14.40 -0.20
CA LEU A 197 -6.58 -14.38 1.08
C LEU A 197 -7.44 -14.99 2.18
N THR A 198 -6.81 -15.87 2.96
CA THR A 198 -7.45 -16.58 4.07
C THR A 198 -7.33 -15.81 5.38
N VAL A 199 -8.06 -16.23 6.40
CA VAL A 199 -7.89 -15.75 7.77
C VAL A 199 -6.43 -15.88 8.20
N ASN A 200 -5.79 -17.02 7.89
CA ASN A 200 -4.38 -17.28 8.22
C ASN A 200 -3.41 -16.26 7.60
N ASN A 201 -3.60 -15.93 6.33
CA ASN A 201 -2.70 -14.97 5.64
C ASN A 201 -2.74 -13.60 6.31
N LEU A 202 -3.94 -13.11 6.67
CA LEU A 202 -4.09 -11.84 7.36
C LEU A 202 -3.60 -11.91 8.82
N THR A 203 -3.82 -13.05 9.49
CA THR A 203 -3.35 -13.29 10.87
C THR A 203 -1.83 -13.16 10.93
N GLY A 204 -1.10 -13.75 9.98
CA GLY A 204 0.36 -13.69 9.95
C GLY A 204 0.91 -12.28 9.93
N ASN A 205 0.37 -11.41 9.06
CA ASN A 205 0.78 -10.01 8.99
C ASN A 205 0.48 -9.25 10.29
N VAL A 206 -0.70 -9.48 10.90
CA VAL A 206 -1.09 -8.81 12.15
C VAL A 206 -0.20 -9.26 13.32
N ILE A 207 0.09 -10.55 13.45
CA ILE A 207 0.98 -11.08 14.50
C ILE A 207 2.38 -10.52 14.32
N PHE A 208 2.89 -10.49 13.08
CA PHE A 208 4.18 -9.91 12.82
C PHE A 208 4.22 -8.43 13.24
N ALA A 209 3.21 -7.64 12.88
CA ALA A 209 3.11 -6.24 13.30
C ALA A 209 3.09 -6.06 14.82
N GLN A 210 2.41 -6.94 15.57
CA GLN A 210 2.42 -6.93 17.04
C GLN A 210 3.79 -7.18 17.64
N ARG A 211 4.70 -7.84 16.90
CA ARG A 211 6.08 -8.14 17.32
C ARG A 211 7.11 -7.14 16.80
N MET A 212 6.72 -6.23 15.90
CA MET A 212 7.62 -5.20 15.39
C MET A 212 8.11 -4.29 16.52
N ILE A 213 9.41 -4.34 16.79
CA ILE A 213 10.05 -3.62 17.91
C ILE A 213 11.35 -2.96 17.46
N ASN A 214 11.61 -1.75 17.96
CA ASN A 214 12.95 -1.17 17.90
C ASN A 214 13.81 -1.88 18.92
N THR A 215 14.81 -2.63 18.46
CA THR A 215 15.63 -3.51 19.31
C THR A 215 16.56 -2.74 20.26
N GLN A 216 16.86 -1.46 19.99
CA GLN A 216 17.68 -0.63 20.86
C GLN A 216 16.87 -0.02 22.01
N THR A 217 15.64 0.42 21.75
CA THR A 217 14.80 1.10 22.74
C THR A 217 13.79 0.18 23.43
N GLY A 218 13.54 -1.00 22.88
CA GLY A 218 12.48 -1.91 23.33
C GLY A 218 11.08 -1.39 23.02
N THR A 219 10.92 -0.39 22.14
CA THR A 219 9.62 0.21 21.81
C THR A 219 8.92 -0.61 20.72
N PHE A 220 7.74 -1.14 21.01
CA PHE A 220 6.86 -1.73 20.00
C PHE A 220 6.28 -0.62 19.14
N TYR A 221 6.38 -0.76 17.82
CA TYR A 221 5.82 0.23 16.89
C TYR A 221 4.29 0.22 16.95
N PHE A 222 3.68 -0.96 16.82
CA PHE A 222 2.24 -1.13 17.02
C PHE A 222 1.97 -1.50 18.48
N ARG A 223 1.33 -0.58 19.21
CA ARG A 223 1.06 -0.74 20.64
C ARG A 223 -0.26 -0.12 21.05
N LYS A 224 -0.76 -0.51 22.20
CA LYS A 224 -1.95 0.08 22.82
C LYS A 224 -1.80 1.59 22.96
N GLY A 225 -2.82 2.32 22.50
CA GLY A 225 -2.81 3.79 22.49
C GLY A 225 -1.88 4.42 21.46
N GLY A 226 -1.20 3.62 20.61
CA GLY A 226 -0.49 4.11 19.43
C GLY A 226 -1.44 4.83 18.48
N ARG A 227 -0.95 5.80 17.73
CA ARG A 227 -1.76 6.62 16.83
C ARG A 227 -1.30 6.45 15.39
N THR A 228 -2.26 6.26 14.49
CA THR A 228 -2.04 6.13 13.06
C THR A 228 -2.87 7.17 12.33
N LEU A 229 -2.27 7.88 11.37
CA LEU A 229 -3.00 8.68 10.39
C LEU A 229 -3.08 7.87 9.10
N SER A 230 -4.27 7.36 8.80
CA SER A 230 -4.52 6.56 7.60
C SER A 230 -4.87 7.45 6.42
N PHE A 231 -3.98 7.52 5.46
CA PHE A 231 -4.15 8.27 4.19
C PHE A 231 -3.86 7.41 2.96
N LEU A 232 -3.24 6.24 3.13
CA LEU A 232 -3.14 5.23 2.06
C LEU A 232 -4.52 4.60 1.82
N PRO A 233 -4.87 4.25 0.57
CA PRO A 233 -6.15 3.57 0.31
C PRO A 233 -6.24 2.25 1.09
N LEU A 234 -7.27 2.10 1.93
CA LEU A 234 -7.48 0.88 2.72
C LEU A 234 -7.91 -0.33 1.87
N ALA A 235 -8.39 -0.10 0.66
CA ALA A 235 -8.62 -1.17 -0.31
C ALA A 235 -7.31 -1.76 -0.88
N HIS A 236 -6.17 -1.12 -0.66
CA HIS A 236 -4.86 -1.64 -1.02
C HIS A 236 -4.28 -2.45 0.15
N ALA A 237 -3.70 -3.62 -0.13
CA ALA A 237 -3.21 -4.57 0.88
C ALA A 237 -2.27 -3.93 1.92
N TYR A 238 -1.36 -3.04 1.51
CA TYR A 238 -0.42 -2.36 2.38
C TYR A 238 -1.13 -1.44 3.39
N GLY A 239 -1.98 -0.52 2.92
CA GLY A 239 -2.76 0.36 3.80
C GLY A 239 -3.72 -0.45 4.68
N CYS A 240 -4.37 -1.48 4.15
CA CYS A 240 -5.25 -2.36 4.90
C CYS A 240 -4.51 -3.01 6.09
N ALA A 241 -3.37 -3.65 5.84
CA ALA A 241 -2.64 -4.39 6.87
C ALA A 241 -2.07 -3.47 7.95
N PHE A 242 -1.43 -2.35 7.58
CA PHE A 242 -0.59 -1.58 8.52
C PHE A 242 -1.20 -0.25 8.97
N ASP A 243 -2.12 0.36 8.20
CA ASP A 243 -2.87 1.54 8.67
C ASP A 243 -4.18 1.17 9.38
N PHE A 244 -4.67 -0.07 9.22
CA PHE A 244 -5.97 -0.46 9.74
C PHE A 244 -5.93 -1.74 10.59
N LEU A 245 -5.64 -2.90 10.00
CA LEU A 245 -5.79 -4.19 10.69
C LEU A 245 -4.85 -4.33 11.89
N SER A 246 -3.58 -3.97 11.70
CA SER A 246 -2.55 -4.10 12.75
C SER A 246 -2.74 -3.15 13.93
N PRO A 247 -2.95 -1.83 13.74
CA PRO A 247 -3.22 -0.94 14.88
C PRO A 247 -4.53 -1.31 15.59
N LEU A 248 -5.58 -1.74 14.86
CA LEU A 248 -6.84 -2.15 15.48
C LEU A 248 -6.66 -3.38 16.38
N ALA A 249 -5.79 -4.31 16.01
CA ALA A 249 -5.53 -5.53 16.77
C ALA A 249 -4.88 -5.28 18.15
N VAL A 250 -4.17 -4.17 18.32
CA VAL A 250 -3.40 -3.85 19.53
C VAL A 250 -4.01 -2.74 20.39
N GLY A 251 -5.20 -2.24 20.06
CA GLY A 251 -5.81 -1.12 20.77
C GLY A 251 -5.26 0.24 20.36
N GLY A 252 -4.81 0.40 19.12
CA GLY A 252 -4.39 1.67 18.52
C GLY A 252 -5.57 2.56 18.15
N HIS A 253 -5.30 3.85 17.95
CA HIS A 253 -6.25 4.83 17.47
C HIS A 253 -5.94 5.23 16.03
N ILE A 254 -6.89 5.02 15.13
CA ILE A 254 -6.76 5.26 13.70
C ILE A 254 -7.56 6.51 13.32
N THR A 255 -6.88 7.53 12.84
CA THR A 255 -7.52 8.73 12.27
C THR A 255 -7.51 8.61 10.75
N LEU A 256 -8.70 8.66 10.15
CA LEU A 256 -8.94 8.44 8.72
C LEU A 256 -9.03 9.78 7.99
N LEU A 257 -8.15 10.02 7.04
CA LEU A 257 -8.07 11.30 6.33
C LEU A 257 -9.15 11.46 5.24
N GLY A 258 -9.66 10.38 4.67
CA GLY A 258 -10.84 10.35 3.80
C GLY A 258 -10.77 11.12 2.47
N LYS A 259 -9.73 11.93 2.24
CA LYS A 259 -9.48 12.69 1.01
C LYS A 259 -8.08 12.38 0.49
N ILE A 260 -7.87 12.54 -0.81
CA ILE A 260 -6.52 12.53 -1.37
C ILE A 260 -5.77 13.71 -0.75
N PRO A 261 -4.71 13.48 0.03
CA PRO A 261 -4.06 14.55 0.76
C PRO A 261 -3.20 15.40 -0.17
N SER A 262 -3.42 16.73 -0.15
CA SER A 262 -2.37 17.64 -0.58
C SER A 262 -1.25 17.66 0.49
N PRO A 263 -0.01 18.00 0.14
CA PRO A 263 1.08 18.07 1.12
C PRO A 263 0.73 18.96 2.34
N LYS A 264 0.03 20.05 2.12
CA LYS A 264 -0.42 20.96 3.18
C LYS A 264 -1.38 20.28 4.15
N ILE A 265 -2.45 19.65 3.63
CA ILE A 265 -3.45 18.94 4.45
C ILE A 265 -2.78 17.78 5.21
N LEU A 266 -1.87 17.06 4.55
CA LEU A 266 -1.16 15.95 5.18
C LEU A 266 -0.33 16.43 6.39
N LEU A 267 0.46 17.48 6.24
CA LEU A 267 1.28 18.03 7.33
C LEU A 267 0.43 18.61 8.47
N GLU A 268 -0.67 19.30 8.15
CA GLU A 268 -1.63 19.78 9.15
C GLU A 268 -2.23 18.63 9.96
N ALA A 269 -2.65 17.55 9.27
CA ALA A 269 -3.20 16.37 9.92
C ALA A 269 -2.13 15.62 10.77
N MET A 270 -0.89 15.53 10.30
CA MET A 270 0.22 14.97 11.08
C MET A 270 0.46 15.77 12.37
N GLY A 271 0.41 17.11 12.31
CA GLY A 271 0.54 17.99 13.48
C GLY A 271 -0.57 17.78 14.52
N VAL A 272 -1.80 17.56 14.07
CA VAL A 272 -2.98 17.33 14.95
C VAL A 272 -2.97 15.91 15.53
N VAL A 273 -2.82 14.90 14.69
CA VAL A 273 -2.90 13.48 15.08
C VAL A 273 -1.67 13.04 15.85
N ARG A 274 -0.50 13.56 15.49
CA ARG A 274 0.81 13.21 16.07
C ARG A 274 1.00 11.68 16.06
N PRO A 275 1.05 11.04 14.86
CA PRO A 275 1.11 9.60 14.73
C PRO A 275 2.39 9.02 15.34
N THR A 276 2.32 7.76 15.80
CA THR A 276 3.48 6.99 16.28
C THR A 276 4.11 6.18 15.17
N VAL A 277 3.29 5.69 14.23
CA VAL A 277 3.72 4.97 13.03
C VAL A 277 3.15 5.70 11.82
N ILE A 278 3.98 5.90 10.81
CA ILE A 278 3.57 6.45 9.51
C ILE A 278 3.89 5.44 8.42
N CYS A 279 2.84 4.87 7.81
CA CYS A 279 2.98 4.08 6.60
C CYS A 279 2.86 5.01 5.39
N CYS A 280 3.83 5.00 4.50
CA CYS A 280 3.81 5.88 3.34
C CYS A 280 4.46 5.23 2.11
N VAL A 281 4.21 5.86 0.95
CA VAL A 281 4.94 5.56 -0.29
C VAL A 281 6.16 6.49 -0.41
N PRO A 282 7.22 6.08 -1.12
CA PRO A 282 8.48 6.83 -1.26
C PRO A 282 8.28 8.29 -1.66
N MET A 283 7.40 8.54 -2.63
CA MET A 283 7.12 9.87 -3.20
C MET A 283 6.85 10.96 -2.14
N ILE A 284 6.32 10.61 -0.96
CA ILE A 284 6.04 11.60 0.10
C ILE A 284 7.34 12.14 0.68
N LEU A 285 8.26 11.26 1.06
CA LEU A 285 9.57 11.64 1.61
C LEU A 285 10.48 12.26 0.54
N GLU A 286 10.44 11.75 -0.68
CA GLU A 286 11.18 12.28 -1.82
C GLU A 286 10.77 13.72 -2.16
N LYS A 287 9.46 14.03 -2.18
CA LYS A 287 8.99 15.41 -2.37
C LYS A 287 9.44 16.33 -1.25
N VAL A 288 9.41 15.86 0.00
CA VAL A 288 9.92 16.66 1.13
C VAL A 288 11.41 16.91 0.99
N TYR A 289 12.18 15.87 0.64
CA TYR A 289 13.62 16.01 0.41
C TYR A 289 13.93 17.00 -0.72
N ARG A 290 13.39 16.78 -1.90
CA ARG A 290 13.67 17.59 -3.09
C ARG A 290 13.17 19.04 -2.98
N LYS A 291 11.96 19.27 -2.46
CA LYS A 291 11.37 20.61 -2.42
C LYS A 291 11.78 21.44 -1.20
N GLN A 292 12.16 20.82 -0.08
CA GLN A 292 12.43 21.55 1.15
C GLN A 292 13.88 21.41 1.65
N VAL A 293 14.47 20.22 1.53
CA VAL A 293 15.78 19.94 2.13
C VAL A 293 16.92 20.25 1.15
N MET A 294 16.87 19.66 -0.05
CA MET A 294 17.93 19.79 -1.05
C MET A 294 18.23 21.26 -1.40
N PRO A 295 17.25 22.11 -1.72
CA PRO A 295 17.53 23.52 -2.02
C PRO A 295 18.19 24.30 -0.89
N MET A 296 17.90 23.91 0.36
CA MET A 296 18.52 24.52 1.54
C MET A 296 20.00 24.08 1.69
N LEU A 297 20.33 22.83 1.33
CA LEU A 297 21.68 22.29 1.44
C LEU A 297 22.61 22.76 0.32
N GLU A 298 22.07 23.04 -0.86
CA GLU A 298 22.84 23.40 -2.06
C GLU A 298 23.10 24.91 -2.18
N LYS A 299 22.33 25.75 -1.49
CA LYS A 299 22.42 27.22 -1.64
C LYS A 299 23.24 27.90 -0.53
N GLY A 300 24.07 28.86 -0.94
CA GLY A 300 24.77 29.79 -0.06
C GLY A 300 25.77 29.14 0.91
N PRO A 301 25.96 29.71 2.10
CA PRO A 301 26.96 29.23 3.07
C PRO A 301 26.71 27.79 3.55
N MET A 302 25.46 27.30 3.44
CA MET A 302 25.06 25.98 3.87
C MET A 302 25.75 24.89 3.02
N SER A 303 25.91 25.10 1.71
CA SER A 303 26.58 24.16 0.80
C SER A 303 28.06 23.90 1.18
N ILE A 304 28.70 24.88 1.83
CA ILE A 304 30.07 24.77 2.36
C ILE A 304 30.02 24.13 3.74
N ALA A 305 29.12 24.58 4.61
CA ALA A 305 29.00 24.15 6.00
C ALA A 305 28.74 22.64 6.13
N VAL A 306 27.93 22.06 5.25
CA VAL A 306 27.64 20.60 5.26
C VAL A 306 28.84 19.73 4.85
N LYS A 307 29.91 20.32 4.30
CA LYS A 307 31.15 19.61 3.96
C LYS A 307 32.15 19.58 5.12
N ILE A 308 31.93 20.39 6.16
CA ILE A 308 32.85 20.51 7.31
C ILE A 308 32.43 19.49 8.38
N PRO A 309 33.32 18.54 8.78
CA PRO A 309 33.06 17.63 9.90
C PRO A 309 32.68 18.38 11.18
N LEU A 310 31.82 17.79 12.02
CA LEU A 310 31.18 18.36 13.22
C LEU A 310 30.09 19.40 12.91
N LEU A 311 30.31 20.33 11.96
CA LEU A 311 29.28 21.29 11.57
C LEU A 311 28.15 20.61 10.82
N ASN A 312 28.48 19.66 9.94
CA ASN A 312 27.48 18.84 9.25
C ASN A 312 26.60 18.05 10.23
N THR A 313 27.18 17.47 11.28
CA THR A 313 26.42 16.73 12.31
C THR A 313 25.41 17.61 13.01
N ALA A 314 25.79 18.86 13.37
CA ALA A 314 24.86 19.81 13.96
C ALA A 314 23.75 20.20 12.98
N ILE A 315 24.08 20.48 11.72
CA ILE A 315 23.12 20.83 10.67
C ILE A 315 22.12 19.67 10.45
N TYR A 316 22.61 18.44 10.31
CA TYR A 316 21.78 17.26 10.13
C TYR A 316 20.86 16.99 11.32
N SER A 317 21.33 17.22 12.54
CA SER A 317 20.48 17.14 13.74
C SER A 317 19.34 18.16 13.72
N VAL A 318 19.61 19.40 13.30
CA VAL A 318 18.58 20.44 13.16
C VAL A 318 17.58 20.07 12.07
N ILE A 319 18.04 19.58 10.91
CA ILE A 319 17.15 19.14 9.81
C ILE A 319 16.28 17.98 10.27
N ARG A 320 16.87 16.95 10.90
CA ARG A 320 16.11 15.83 11.46
C ARG A 320 15.02 16.30 12.41
N LYS A 321 15.36 17.20 13.34
CA LYS A 321 14.40 17.76 14.30
C LYS A 321 13.25 18.47 13.59
N LYS A 322 13.53 19.35 12.63
CA LYS A 322 12.50 20.07 11.85
C LYS A 322 11.61 19.13 11.06
N LEU A 323 12.17 18.08 10.44
CA LEU A 323 11.38 17.08 9.74
C LEU A 323 10.45 16.33 10.70
N LEU A 324 10.94 15.89 11.84
CA LEU A 324 10.12 15.21 12.85
C LEU A 324 9.02 16.13 13.39
N GLU A 325 9.32 17.41 13.61
CA GLU A 325 8.33 18.42 14.01
C GLU A 325 7.22 18.59 12.95
N ALA A 326 7.58 18.63 11.66
CA ALA A 326 6.62 18.70 10.57
C ALA A 326 5.68 17.48 10.50
N PHE A 327 6.17 16.31 10.91
CA PHE A 327 5.38 15.09 11.00
C PHE A 327 4.73 14.85 12.38
N GLY A 328 4.61 15.89 13.23
CA GLY A 328 3.89 15.83 14.51
C GLY A 328 4.74 15.50 15.73
N ASN A 329 6.07 15.38 15.57
CA ASN A 329 7.06 15.20 16.65
C ASN A 329 6.73 14.05 17.66
N ASN A 330 6.20 12.93 17.14
CA ASN A 330 5.83 11.77 17.96
C ASN A 330 6.04 10.45 17.21
N VAL A 331 6.74 10.49 16.09
CA VAL A 331 6.91 9.33 15.20
C VAL A 331 8.05 8.45 15.70
N ASP A 332 7.75 7.19 15.92
CA ASP A 332 8.74 6.15 16.23
C ASP A 332 9.38 5.61 14.95
N ILE A 333 8.58 5.46 13.88
CA ILE A 333 9.05 4.87 12.61
C ILE A 333 8.21 5.35 11.41
N PHE A 334 8.90 5.54 10.28
CA PHE A 334 8.31 5.60 8.94
C PHE A 334 8.53 4.24 8.26
N ILE A 335 7.46 3.56 7.94
CA ILE A 335 7.49 2.34 7.13
C ILE A 335 7.21 2.76 5.70
N VAL A 336 8.18 2.58 4.81
CA VAL A 336 8.07 2.95 3.40
C VAL A 336 7.85 1.69 2.58
N GLY A 337 6.88 1.71 1.68
CA GLY A 337 6.57 0.53 0.88
C GLY A 337 5.76 0.85 -0.38
N GLY A 338 5.51 -0.18 -1.19
CA GLY A 338 4.68 -0.09 -2.38
C GLY A 338 5.41 0.33 -3.66
N ALA A 339 6.63 0.87 -3.55
CA ALA A 339 7.52 1.19 -4.67
C ALA A 339 8.97 1.26 -4.18
N PRO A 340 9.97 1.17 -5.07
CA PRO A 340 11.36 1.46 -4.73
C PRO A 340 11.52 2.90 -4.25
N MET A 341 12.38 3.11 -3.26
CA MET A 341 12.73 4.45 -2.78
C MET A 341 13.95 4.96 -3.53
N ASN A 342 13.94 6.24 -3.84
CA ASN A 342 15.05 6.93 -4.46
C ASN A 342 16.30 6.84 -3.59
N GLN A 343 17.41 6.35 -4.15
CA GLN A 343 18.65 6.05 -3.41
C GLN A 343 19.28 7.29 -2.76
N GLU A 344 19.23 8.46 -3.41
CA GLU A 344 19.78 9.70 -2.86
C GLU A 344 18.98 10.15 -1.64
N THR A 345 17.66 10.13 -1.74
CA THR A 345 16.75 10.46 -0.64
C THR A 345 16.94 9.50 0.53
N GLU A 346 17.02 8.20 0.27
CA GLU A 346 17.27 7.17 1.28
C GLU A 346 18.60 7.42 1.99
N ALA A 347 19.69 7.56 1.24
CA ALA A 347 21.02 7.81 1.77
C ALA A 347 21.06 9.07 2.65
N PHE A 348 20.36 10.14 2.24
CA PHE A 348 20.24 11.35 3.03
C PHE A 348 19.48 11.11 4.34
N LEU A 349 18.32 10.47 4.29
CA LEU A 349 17.50 10.19 5.49
C LEU A 349 18.24 9.29 6.47
N MET A 350 18.98 8.29 6.00
CA MET A 350 19.85 7.48 6.84
C MET A 350 20.99 8.30 7.45
N LYS A 351 21.62 9.18 6.66
CA LYS A 351 22.71 10.05 7.12
C LYS A 351 22.28 10.96 8.27
N ILE A 352 21.07 11.49 8.24
CA ILE A 352 20.51 12.28 9.34
C ILE A 352 19.89 11.42 10.46
N LYS A 353 19.97 10.08 10.34
CA LYS A 353 19.36 9.12 11.27
C LYS A 353 17.86 9.33 11.43
N PHE A 354 17.17 9.61 10.32
CA PHE A 354 15.71 9.69 10.31
C PHE A 354 15.13 8.29 10.49
N PRO A 355 14.05 8.11 11.28
CA PRO A 355 13.53 6.78 11.63
C PRO A 355 12.76 6.16 10.48
N ILE A 356 13.46 5.69 9.44
CA ILE A 356 12.85 5.03 8.27
C ILE A 356 13.24 3.56 8.18
N THR A 357 12.35 2.80 7.60
CA THR A 357 12.61 1.47 7.07
C THR A 357 11.83 1.27 5.78
N ILE A 358 12.31 0.38 4.94
CA ILE A 358 11.63 -0.04 3.72
C ILE A 358 11.18 -1.49 3.89
N GLY A 359 9.89 -1.73 3.65
CA GLY A 359 9.32 -3.06 3.60
C GLY A 359 8.97 -3.46 2.18
N TYR A 360 9.11 -4.75 1.88
CA TYR A 360 8.72 -5.31 0.59
C TYR A 360 7.61 -6.34 0.74
N GLY A 361 6.73 -6.35 -0.24
CA GLY A 361 5.64 -7.29 -0.30
C GLY A 361 4.75 -7.10 -1.51
N MET A 362 3.78 -8.00 -1.64
CA MET A 362 2.81 -8.02 -2.73
C MET A 362 1.44 -8.48 -2.23
N THR A 363 0.40 -8.16 -2.97
CA THR A 363 -0.98 -8.53 -2.58
C THR A 363 -1.13 -10.03 -2.35
N GLU A 364 -0.43 -10.83 -3.16
CA GLU A 364 -0.39 -12.30 -3.09
C GLU A 364 0.28 -12.85 -1.81
N CYS A 365 0.91 -11.96 -1.00
CA CYS A 365 1.50 -12.28 0.32
C CYS A 365 0.88 -11.49 1.48
N ALA A 366 -0.28 -10.90 1.34
CA ALA A 366 -1.19 -10.34 2.34
C ALA A 366 -0.75 -9.12 3.19
N PRO A 367 0.24 -8.24 2.93
CA PRO A 367 1.14 -8.23 1.78
C PRO A 367 2.60 -8.59 2.08
N LEU A 368 3.08 -8.60 3.36
CA LEU A 368 4.48 -8.44 3.75
C LEU A 368 5.33 -9.68 3.54
N ILE A 369 6.48 -9.50 2.91
CA ILE A 369 7.51 -10.53 2.72
C ILE A 369 8.75 -10.20 3.53
N SER A 370 9.21 -8.94 3.53
CA SER A 370 10.41 -8.54 4.26
C SER A 370 10.24 -7.20 4.99
N PHE A 371 10.96 -7.09 6.10
CA PHE A 371 11.02 -5.92 6.97
C PHE A 371 12.22 -6.00 7.90
N THR A 372 12.79 -4.85 8.26
CA THR A 372 13.79 -4.72 9.34
C THR A 372 13.49 -3.46 10.13
N PRO A 373 13.61 -3.44 11.46
CA PRO A 373 13.50 -2.23 12.27
C PRO A 373 14.45 -1.12 11.80
N ASP A 374 14.06 0.15 11.97
CA ASP A 374 14.83 1.32 11.50
C ASP A 374 16.28 1.35 12.02
N ASN A 375 16.50 0.88 13.24
CA ASN A 375 17.81 0.82 13.86
C ASN A 375 18.74 -0.29 13.33
N GLU A 376 18.21 -1.22 12.54
CA GLU A 376 18.95 -2.33 11.89
C GLU A 376 18.86 -2.26 10.35
N PHE A 377 18.18 -1.26 9.80
CA PHE A 377 17.95 -1.12 8.39
C PHE A 377 19.25 -0.90 7.61
N LYS A 378 19.44 -1.63 6.51
CA LYS A 378 20.60 -1.51 5.62
C LYS A 378 20.23 -0.71 4.37
N ALA A 379 21.08 0.22 3.96
CA ALA A 379 20.87 1.03 2.77
C ALA A 379 20.68 0.19 1.50
N GLY A 380 19.73 0.60 0.66
CA GLY A 380 19.40 -0.06 -0.60
C GLY A 380 18.66 -1.39 -0.44
N SER A 381 18.38 -1.82 0.81
CA SER A 381 17.64 -3.05 1.06
C SER A 381 16.13 -2.79 1.21
N CYS A 382 15.36 -3.85 1.20
CA CYS A 382 13.95 -3.84 1.63
C CYS A 382 13.73 -4.68 2.91
N GLY A 383 14.78 -4.85 3.71
CA GLY A 383 14.76 -5.58 4.97
C GLY A 383 14.97 -7.09 4.82
N ARG A 384 15.00 -7.77 5.95
CA ARG A 384 15.11 -9.23 6.05
C ARG A 384 13.74 -9.87 5.81
N TYR A 385 13.71 -11.03 5.12
CA TYR A 385 12.46 -11.78 5.02
C TYR A 385 11.98 -12.29 6.38
N LEU A 386 10.68 -12.52 6.50
CA LEU A 386 10.02 -12.85 7.76
C LEU A 386 10.18 -14.35 8.09
N HIS A 387 11.37 -14.76 8.49
CA HIS A 387 11.80 -16.15 8.66
C HIS A 387 10.95 -16.99 9.64
N GLU A 388 10.20 -16.36 10.54
CA GLU A 388 9.28 -17.07 11.44
C GLU A 388 8.00 -17.55 10.72
N GLN A 389 7.65 -16.93 9.60
CA GLN A 389 6.37 -17.14 8.92
C GLN A 389 6.53 -17.51 7.45
N LEU A 390 7.68 -17.23 6.87
CA LEU A 390 7.98 -17.42 5.46
C LEU A 390 9.31 -18.14 5.24
N GLU A 391 9.35 -18.96 4.21
CA GLU A 391 10.57 -19.41 3.57
C GLU A 391 10.77 -18.60 2.30
N VAL A 392 11.96 -18.09 2.07
CA VAL A 392 12.31 -17.30 0.88
C VAL A 392 13.59 -17.83 0.27
N LYS A 393 13.60 -18.01 -1.03
CA LYS A 393 14.79 -18.34 -1.81
C LYS A 393 14.90 -17.41 -3.01
N ILE A 394 16.12 -17.20 -3.47
CA ILE A 394 16.44 -16.53 -4.72
C ILE A 394 16.79 -17.60 -5.73
N ASP A 395 16.12 -17.60 -6.88
CA ASP A 395 16.40 -18.56 -7.97
C ASP A 395 17.65 -18.12 -8.74
N SER A 396 18.80 -18.36 -8.12
CA SER A 396 20.12 -18.01 -8.62
C SER A 396 21.16 -19.00 -8.08
N PRO A 397 22.21 -19.31 -8.87
CA PRO A 397 23.32 -20.14 -8.39
C PRO A 397 24.20 -19.39 -7.36
N ASP A 398 24.20 -18.07 -7.35
CA ASP A 398 24.87 -17.21 -6.35
C ASP A 398 23.94 -16.08 -5.89
N PRO A 399 23.02 -16.35 -4.93
CA PRO A 399 22.03 -15.38 -4.47
C PRO A 399 22.60 -14.07 -3.91
N GLN A 400 23.87 -14.05 -3.51
CA GLN A 400 24.50 -12.85 -2.96
C GLN A 400 24.94 -11.86 -4.05
N HIS A 401 25.41 -12.37 -5.18
CA HIS A 401 26.06 -11.56 -6.22
C HIS A 401 25.27 -11.56 -7.54
N GLU A 402 24.48 -12.59 -7.77
CA GLU A 402 23.70 -12.76 -8.99
C GLU A 402 22.20 -12.72 -8.70
N ALA A 403 21.51 -11.74 -9.29
CA ALA A 403 20.08 -11.57 -9.04
C ALA A 403 19.28 -12.73 -9.67
N GLY A 404 18.35 -13.27 -8.88
CA GLY A 404 17.36 -14.27 -9.30
C GLY A 404 15.97 -13.88 -8.86
N GLU A 405 14.96 -14.64 -9.30
CA GLU A 405 13.59 -14.42 -8.88
C GLU A 405 13.42 -14.75 -7.39
N ILE A 406 12.70 -13.88 -6.67
CA ILE A 406 12.26 -14.16 -5.29
C ILE A 406 11.14 -15.19 -5.36
N ILE A 407 11.30 -16.32 -4.67
CA ILE A 407 10.29 -17.36 -4.55
C ILE A 407 9.97 -17.54 -3.07
N VAL A 408 8.67 -17.50 -2.71
CA VAL A 408 8.21 -17.42 -1.32
C VAL A 408 7.24 -18.55 -1.01
N ARG A 409 7.35 -19.15 0.17
CA ARG A 409 6.38 -20.11 0.71
C ARG A 409 6.08 -19.79 2.18
N GLY A 410 4.83 -19.98 2.62
CA GLY A 410 4.48 -19.88 4.04
C GLY A 410 3.13 -19.25 4.32
N GLU A 411 2.98 -18.74 5.55
CA GLU A 411 1.70 -18.37 6.14
C GLU A 411 1.03 -17.17 5.46
N HIS A 412 1.79 -16.31 4.78
CA HIS A 412 1.27 -15.13 4.09
C HIS A 412 0.81 -15.40 2.65
N VAL A 413 1.24 -16.52 2.04
CA VAL A 413 1.02 -16.81 0.63
C VAL A 413 -0.46 -17.09 0.35
N MET A 414 -1.00 -16.47 -0.69
CA MET A 414 -2.39 -16.58 -1.13
C MET A 414 -2.82 -18.02 -1.42
N LYS A 415 -4.13 -18.26 -1.42
CA LYS A 415 -4.70 -19.53 -1.87
C LYS A 415 -4.73 -19.69 -3.40
N GLY A 416 -4.53 -18.59 -4.13
CA GLY A 416 -4.59 -18.52 -5.59
C GLY A 416 -5.44 -17.36 -6.08
N TYR A 417 -5.66 -17.29 -7.40
CA TYR A 417 -6.53 -16.30 -8.02
C TYR A 417 -7.96 -16.85 -8.18
N TYR A 418 -8.94 -16.08 -7.73
CA TYR A 418 -10.34 -16.47 -7.78
C TYR A 418 -10.82 -16.71 -9.21
N LYS A 419 -11.38 -17.92 -9.49
CA LYS A 419 -11.84 -18.38 -10.81
C LYS A 419 -10.77 -18.25 -11.92
N ASN A 420 -9.49 -18.38 -11.57
CA ASN A 420 -8.41 -18.29 -12.54
C ASN A 420 -7.28 -19.28 -12.20
N GLU A 421 -7.59 -20.56 -12.37
CA GLU A 421 -6.65 -21.68 -12.11
C GLU A 421 -5.41 -21.56 -13.00
N LYS A 422 -5.60 -21.27 -14.29
CA LYS A 422 -4.53 -21.13 -15.27
C LYS A 422 -3.45 -20.12 -14.87
N ASP A 423 -3.84 -18.95 -14.33
CA ASP A 423 -2.86 -17.97 -13.88
C ASP A 423 -2.34 -18.28 -12.48
N THR A 424 -3.10 -19.03 -11.67
CA THR A 424 -2.64 -19.54 -10.38
C THR A 424 -1.48 -20.53 -10.60
N GLU A 425 -1.65 -21.51 -11.45
CA GLU A 425 -0.64 -22.54 -11.78
C GLU A 425 0.66 -21.97 -12.36
N LYS A 426 0.61 -20.78 -12.98
CA LYS A 426 1.81 -20.11 -13.50
C LYS A 426 2.69 -19.49 -12.40
N VAL A 427 2.13 -19.19 -11.25
CA VAL A 427 2.83 -18.46 -10.19
C VAL A 427 2.90 -19.21 -8.87
N LEU A 428 2.02 -20.18 -8.64
CA LEU A 428 1.94 -20.94 -7.39
C LEU A 428 2.14 -22.44 -7.69
N GLU A 429 3.26 -22.96 -7.21
CA GLU A 429 3.60 -24.37 -7.34
C GLU A 429 2.72 -25.26 -6.43
N PRO A 430 2.53 -26.56 -6.77
CA PRO A 430 1.70 -27.47 -5.98
C PRO A 430 2.13 -27.64 -4.51
N ASP A 431 3.41 -27.44 -4.20
CA ASP A 431 3.99 -27.51 -2.86
C ASP A 431 3.99 -26.18 -2.12
N GLY A 432 3.36 -25.13 -2.70
CA GLY A 432 3.08 -23.84 -2.07
C GLY A 432 4.13 -22.77 -2.31
N TRP A 433 5.12 -22.95 -3.17
CA TRP A 433 6.03 -21.91 -3.58
C TRP A 433 5.36 -20.92 -4.55
N LEU A 434 5.44 -19.63 -4.22
CA LEU A 434 4.94 -18.52 -5.03
C LEU A 434 6.08 -17.83 -5.76
N HIS A 435 6.00 -17.77 -7.08
CA HIS A 435 6.85 -16.95 -7.94
C HIS A 435 6.38 -15.50 -7.92
N THR A 436 7.21 -14.61 -7.40
CA THR A 436 6.82 -13.19 -7.21
C THR A 436 6.92 -12.38 -8.49
N GLY A 437 7.76 -12.80 -9.42
CA GLY A 437 8.14 -12.02 -10.60
C GLY A 437 9.07 -10.86 -10.28
N ASP A 438 9.56 -10.74 -9.05
CA ASP A 438 10.52 -9.70 -8.63
C ASP A 438 11.92 -10.32 -8.53
N MET A 439 12.92 -9.63 -9.10
CA MET A 439 14.33 -10.04 -9.13
C MET A 439 15.09 -9.39 -7.97
N ALA A 440 15.90 -10.16 -7.25
CA ALA A 440 16.66 -9.67 -6.11
C ALA A 440 17.97 -10.42 -5.89
N THR A 441 18.84 -9.82 -5.09
CA THR A 441 19.92 -10.51 -4.37
C THR A 441 19.58 -10.62 -2.89
N MET A 442 20.23 -11.55 -2.17
CA MET A 442 19.97 -11.78 -0.75
C MET A 442 21.26 -12.02 0.02
N ASP A 443 21.47 -11.23 1.07
CA ASP A 443 22.57 -11.43 2.01
C ASP A 443 22.40 -12.75 2.81
N PRO A 444 23.48 -13.30 3.43
CA PRO A 444 23.41 -14.50 4.28
C PRO A 444 22.45 -14.38 5.48
N ASP A 445 22.17 -13.16 5.94
CA ASP A 445 21.22 -12.90 7.04
C ASP A 445 19.76 -12.76 6.57
N GLY A 446 19.48 -13.01 5.27
CA GLY A 446 18.16 -12.92 4.70
C GLY A 446 17.71 -11.52 4.29
N THR A 447 18.61 -10.53 4.27
CA THR A 447 18.31 -9.18 3.78
C THR A 447 18.18 -9.18 2.26
N LEU A 448 17.07 -8.66 1.76
CA LEU A 448 16.72 -8.61 0.32
C LEU A 448 17.07 -7.26 -0.31
N TYR A 449 17.58 -7.30 -1.53
CA TYR A 449 17.86 -6.13 -2.37
C TYR A 449 17.18 -6.30 -3.71
N ILE A 450 16.07 -5.58 -3.92
CA ILE A 450 15.28 -5.65 -5.17
C ILE A 450 16.08 -5.00 -6.30
N ARG A 451 16.11 -5.66 -7.47
CA ARG A 451 16.77 -5.17 -8.68
C ARG A 451 15.78 -4.70 -9.75
N GLY A 452 14.65 -5.39 -9.86
CA GLY A 452 13.60 -5.06 -10.84
C GLY A 452 12.60 -6.18 -10.99
N ARG A 453 11.90 -6.19 -12.11
CA ARG A 453 10.93 -7.23 -12.44
C ARG A 453 11.41 -8.14 -13.54
N SER A 454 11.16 -9.44 -13.43
CA SER A 454 11.51 -10.41 -14.46
C SER A 454 10.89 -10.10 -15.83
N LYS A 455 9.66 -9.55 -15.84
CA LYS A 455 8.94 -9.18 -17.08
C LYS A 455 9.45 -7.91 -17.76
N THR A 456 10.15 -7.03 -17.03
CA THR A 456 10.71 -5.78 -17.54
C THR A 456 12.20 -5.87 -17.78
N MET A 457 12.84 -6.90 -17.26
CA MET A 457 14.25 -7.18 -17.47
C MET A 457 14.57 -7.32 -18.95
N ILE A 458 15.62 -6.65 -19.38
CA ILE A 458 16.15 -6.68 -20.76
C ILE A 458 17.41 -7.53 -20.76
N LEU A 459 17.51 -8.45 -21.71
CA LEU A 459 18.74 -9.22 -21.88
C LEU A 459 19.65 -8.50 -22.87
N SER A 460 20.82 -8.05 -22.41
CA SER A 460 21.80 -7.40 -23.27
C SER A 460 22.32 -8.34 -24.36
N GLY A 461 22.83 -7.79 -25.44
CA GLY A 461 23.49 -8.58 -26.51
C GLY A 461 24.69 -9.40 -26.03
N SER A 462 25.25 -9.09 -24.85
CA SER A 462 26.34 -9.84 -24.19
C SER A 462 25.83 -10.86 -23.15
N GLY A 463 24.51 -11.07 -23.02
CA GLY A 463 23.91 -12.03 -22.11
C GLY A 463 23.76 -11.55 -20.67
N GLN A 464 23.94 -10.26 -20.40
CA GLN A 464 23.78 -9.68 -19.05
C GLN A 464 22.36 -9.14 -18.86
N ASN A 465 21.84 -9.29 -17.66
CA ASN A 465 20.54 -8.76 -17.28
C ASN A 465 20.65 -7.24 -17.06
N ILE A 466 19.75 -6.50 -17.69
CA ILE A 466 19.57 -5.05 -17.49
C ILE A 466 18.23 -4.85 -16.80
N TYR A 467 18.23 -4.08 -15.73
CA TYR A 467 17.04 -3.72 -14.98
C TYR A 467 16.67 -2.26 -15.26
N PRO A 468 15.68 -2.01 -16.13
CA PRO A 468 15.29 -0.65 -16.53
C PRO A 468 15.03 0.27 -15.34
N GLU A 469 14.45 -0.27 -14.28
CA GLU A 469 14.09 0.46 -13.07
C GLU A 469 15.32 1.05 -12.35
N GLU A 470 16.47 0.38 -12.37
CA GLU A 470 17.72 0.88 -11.78
C GLU A 470 18.29 2.06 -12.59
N ILE A 471 18.14 2.03 -13.91
CA ILE A 471 18.56 3.12 -14.80
C ILE A 471 17.61 4.31 -14.65
N GLU A 472 16.30 4.04 -14.58
CA GLU A 472 15.26 5.05 -14.37
C GLU A 472 15.43 5.76 -13.03
N ASP A 473 15.77 5.05 -11.96
CA ASP A 473 16.05 5.67 -10.65
C ASP A 473 17.20 6.67 -10.74
N LYS A 474 18.30 6.31 -11.40
CA LYS A 474 19.43 7.23 -11.63
C LYS A 474 19.02 8.43 -12.47
N LEU A 475 18.28 8.22 -13.55
CA LEU A 475 17.82 9.28 -14.45
C LEU A 475 16.80 10.22 -13.77
N ASN A 476 15.90 9.68 -12.97
CA ASN A 476 14.93 10.45 -12.21
C ASN A 476 15.56 11.35 -11.13
N ASN A 477 16.84 11.12 -10.79
CA ASN A 477 17.62 11.97 -9.88
C ASN A 477 18.30 13.15 -10.57
N MET A 478 18.28 13.19 -11.90
CA MET A 478 18.95 14.23 -12.65
C MET A 478 18.13 15.52 -12.73
N TYR A 479 18.82 16.60 -13.04
CA TYR A 479 18.26 17.94 -13.04
C TYR A 479 17.03 18.06 -13.96
N LEU A 480 15.94 18.57 -13.41
CA LEU A 480 14.64 18.75 -14.08
C LEU A 480 14.02 17.48 -14.69
N VAL A 481 14.33 16.31 -14.19
CA VAL A 481 13.64 15.05 -14.54
C VAL A 481 12.54 14.78 -13.54
N LEU A 482 11.28 14.69 -14.00
CA LEU A 482 10.12 14.33 -13.20
C LEU A 482 9.97 12.81 -13.10
N GLU A 483 9.98 12.14 -14.27
CA GLU A 483 9.91 10.69 -14.39
C GLU A 483 10.49 10.22 -15.74
N SER A 484 10.94 8.98 -15.77
CA SER A 484 11.52 8.40 -16.96
C SER A 484 11.09 6.96 -17.20
N LEU A 485 11.28 6.48 -18.43
CA LEU A 485 10.99 5.12 -18.86
C LEU A 485 12.07 4.64 -19.80
N ILE A 486 12.74 3.54 -19.46
CA ILE A 486 13.76 2.91 -20.31
C ILE A 486 13.10 1.83 -21.15
N LEU A 487 13.35 1.88 -22.45
CA LEU A 487 12.80 0.98 -23.46
C LEU A 487 13.94 0.36 -24.28
N GLU A 488 13.77 -0.91 -24.65
CA GLU A 488 14.64 -1.58 -25.61
C GLU A 488 14.12 -1.34 -27.03
N THR A 489 15.01 -0.96 -27.94
CA THR A 489 14.71 -0.83 -29.38
C THR A 489 14.83 -2.18 -30.08
N GLU A 490 14.28 -2.29 -31.31
CA GLU A 490 14.41 -3.48 -32.15
C GLU A 490 15.86 -3.92 -32.39
N ASN A 491 16.80 -2.99 -32.27
CA ASN A 491 18.23 -3.24 -32.43
C ASN A 491 18.97 -3.57 -31.13
N GLY A 492 18.22 -3.83 -30.03
CA GLY A 492 18.81 -4.15 -28.73
C GLY A 492 19.48 -2.98 -28.01
N LYS A 493 19.26 -1.73 -28.47
CA LYS A 493 19.76 -0.53 -27.78
C LYS A 493 18.75 0.02 -26.80
N LEU A 494 19.22 0.57 -25.69
CA LEU A 494 18.35 1.24 -24.73
C LEU A 494 18.08 2.67 -25.16
N LYS A 495 16.83 3.10 -25.02
CA LYS A 495 16.37 4.47 -25.18
C LYS A 495 15.58 4.91 -23.95
N ALA A 496 15.70 6.20 -23.60
CA ALA A 496 14.94 6.81 -22.52
C ALA A 496 13.82 7.71 -23.06
N LEU A 497 12.60 7.55 -22.52
CA LEU A 497 11.56 8.56 -22.54
C LEU A 497 11.63 9.33 -21.23
N VAL A 498 11.64 10.66 -21.27
CA VAL A 498 11.74 11.50 -20.07
C VAL A 498 10.65 12.55 -20.07
N VAL A 499 9.97 12.67 -18.95
CA VAL A 499 9.05 13.78 -18.66
C VAL A 499 9.83 14.80 -17.83
N PRO A 500 10.07 16.01 -18.35
CA PRO A 500 10.70 17.08 -17.59
C PRO A 500 9.82 17.56 -16.43
N ASP A 501 10.43 18.00 -15.34
CA ASP A 501 9.72 18.71 -14.26
C ASP A 501 9.48 20.17 -14.69
N TYR A 502 8.40 20.35 -15.45
CA TYR A 502 8.01 21.66 -15.96
C TYR A 502 7.66 22.65 -14.84
N GLU A 503 7.11 22.17 -13.71
CA GLU A 503 6.81 23.02 -12.56
C GLU A 503 8.10 23.59 -11.94
N GLN A 504 9.09 22.74 -11.76
CA GLN A 504 10.38 23.15 -11.22
C GLN A 504 11.16 24.04 -12.21
N ALA A 505 11.12 23.72 -13.50
CA ALA A 505 11.73 24.54 -14.54
C ALA A 505 11.16 25.99 -14.54
N GLU A 506 9.85 26.14 -14.43
CA GLU A 506 9.19 27.45 -14.34
C GLU A 506 9.61 28.21 -13.06
N LEU A 507 9.64 27.52 -11.90
CA LEU A 507 10.08 28.11 -10.63
C LEU A 507 11.53 28.59 -10.67
N GLU A 508 12.40 27.94 -11.44
CA GLU A 508 13.81 28.30 -11.59
C GLU A 508 14.07 29.26 -12.76
N GLY A 509 13.03 29.60 -13.52
CA GLY A 509 13.14 30.52 -14.67
C GLY A 509 13.85 29.92 -15.86
N VAL A 510 13.83 28.57 -16.00
CA VAL A 510 14.42 27.85 -17.16
C VAL A 510 13.47 27.92 -18.33
N ASP A 511 13.96 28.34 -19.50
CA ASP A 511 13.18 28.36 -20.73
C ASP A 511 12.90 26.93 -21.21
N LYS A 512 11.67 26.69 -21.67
CA LYS A 512 11.28 25.37 -22.24
C LYS A 512 12.15 24.95 -23.42
N ASN A 513 12.69 25.92 -24.16
CA ASN A 513 13.59 25.69 -25.28
C ASN A 513 14.97 25.14 -24.86
N ASP A 514 15.36 25.34 -23.59
CA ASP A 514 16.62 24.82 -23.04
C ASP A 514 16.49 23.38 -22.52
N LEU A 515 15.27 22.89 -22.28
CA LEU A 515 15.04 21.55 -21.76
C LEU A 515 15.66 20.43 -22.62
N PRO A 516 15.60 20.45 -23.97
CA PRO A 516 16.26 19.42 -24.77
C PRO A 516 17.78 19.33 -24.52
N GLN A 517 18.45 20.47 -24.39
CA GLN A 517 19.87 20.50 -24.09
C GLN A 517 20.18 20.01 -22.66
N ILE A 518 19.35 20.37 -21.70
CA ILE A 518 19.48 19.89 -20.31
C ILE A 518 19.31 18.37 -20.28
N MET A 519 18.31 17.82 -20.96
CA MET A 519 18.09 16.38 -21.02
C MET A 519 19.24 15.64 -21.72
N GLN A 520 19.85 16.25 -22.75
CA GLN A 520 21.02 15.68 -23.42
C GLN A 520 22.25 15.67 -22.48
N ASN A 521 22.42 16.70 -21.66
CA ASN A 521 23.46 16.74 -20.63
C ASN A 521 23.22 15.64 -19.58
N ASN A 522 21.97 15.47 -19.13
CA ASN A 522 21.58 14.39 -18.23
C ASN A 522 21.89 13.00 -18.82
N LEU A 523 21.60 12.77 -20.10
CA LEU A 523 21.96 11.51 -20.77
C LEU A 523 23.48 11.26 -20.75
N THR A 524 24.27 12.31 -21.00
CA THR A 524 25.73 12.21 -20.97
C THR A 524 26.21 11.84 -19.57
N GLU A 525 25.71 12.51 -18.55
CA GLU A 525 26.03 12.23 -17.15
C GLU A 525 25.57 10.83 -16.73
N LEU A 526 24.33 10.44 -17.04
CA LEU A 526 23.80 9.11 -16.78
C LEU A 526 24.74 8.02 -17.28
N ASN A 527 25.18 8.13 -18.52
CA ASN A 527 26.05 7.14 -19.13
C ASN A 527 27.45 7.04 -18.50
N THR A 528 27.85 8.00 -17.66
CA THR A 528 29.07 7.89 -16.84
C THR A 528 28.84 7.03 -15.58
N LEU A 529 27.58 6.89 -15.13
CA LEU A 529 27.17 6.14 -13.95
C LEU A 529 26.75 4.69 -14.28
N LEU A 530 26.67 4.35 -15.57
CA LEU A 530 26.18 3.06 -16.06
C LEU A 530 27.32 2.18 -16.56
N ALA A 531 27.16 0.86 -16.37
CA ALA A 531 28.01 -0.13 -17.02
C ALA A 531 27.89 -0.02 -18.55
N ALA A 532 28.89 -0.49 -19.28
CA ALA A 532 28.93 -0.33 -20.74
C ALA A 532 27.72 -0.95 -21.45
N TYR A 533 27.19 -2.06 -20.93
CA TYR A 533 26.04 -2.76 -21.49
C TYR A 533 24.69 -2.12 -21.11
N GLU A 534 24.65 -1.23 -20.11
CA GLU A 534 23.47 -0.51 -19.64
C GLU A 534 23.31 0.87 -20.29
N ARG A 535 24.28 1.29 -21.12
CA ARG A 535 24.28 2.65 -21.67
C ARG A 535 23.07 2.93 -22.53
N VAL A 536 22.43 4.07 -22.24
CA VAL A 536 21.28 4.58 -22.98
C VAL A 536 21.79 5.33 -24.21
N SER A 537 21.33 4.92 -25.38
CA SER A 537 21.79 5.46 -26.66
C SER A 537 21.13 6.77 -27.07
N GLU A 538 19.91 6.99 -26.64
CA GLU A 538 19.08 8.14 -26.99
C GLU A 538 18.12 8.48 -25.89
N LEU A 539 17.84 9.79 -25.71
CA LEU A 539 16.82 10.29 -24.82
C LEU A 539 15.84 11.16 -25.60
N ALA A 540 14.54 10.94 -25.41
CA ALA A 540 13.49 11.76 -25.98
C ALA A 540 12.58 12.32 -24.88
N ILE A 541 12.18 13.58 -25.04
CA ILE A 541 11.21 14.23 -24.14
C ILE A 541 9.82 13.73 -24.48
N TYR A 542 9.12 13.24 -23.44
CA TYR A 542 7.70 12.91 -23.51
C TYR A 542 6.88 14.07 -22.93
N PRO A 543 5.81 14.55 -23.62
CA PRO A 543 5.23 15.86 -23.32
C PRO A 543 4.32 15.89 -22.08
N THR A 544 3.85 14.74 -21.61
CA THR A 544 2.90 14.60 -20.49
C THR A 544 3.37 13.52 -19.54
N GLU A 545 2.83 13.52 -18.31
CA GLU A 545 3.08 12.40 -17.39
C GLU A 545 2.67 11.07 -18.03
N PHE A 546 3.40 9.99 -17.69
CA PHE A 546 3.05 8.66 -18.14
C PHE A 546 1.73 8.19 -17.53
N GLU A 547 0.97 7.42 -18.31
CA GLU A 547 -0.20 6.74 -17.76
C GLU A 547 0.19 5.74 -16.68
N LYS A 548 -0.53 5.81 -15.56
CA LYS A 548 -0.25 4.99 -14.38
C LYS A 548 -1.43 4.08 -14.05
N THR A 549 -1.12 2.96 -13.45
CA THR A 549 -2.13 2.10 -12.80
C THR A 549 -2.70 2.82 -11.56
N PRO A 550 -3.82 2.36 -11.00
CA PRO A 550 -4.32 2.86 -9.70
C PRO A 550 -3.27 2.78 -8.57
N LYS A 551 -2.28 1.90 -8.70
CA LYS A 551 -1.13 1.79 -7.79
C LYS A 551 0.02 2.76 -8.11
N ARG A 552 -0.18 3.72 -9.03
CA ARG A 552 0.82 4.70 -9.48
C ARG A 552 2.02 4.13 -10.23
N SER A 553 2.02 2.87 -10.62
CA SER A 553 3.04 2.29 -11.50
C SER A 553 2.78 2.66 -12.96
N ILE A 554 3.82 3.00 -13.71
CA ILE A 554 3.72 3.34 -15.14
C ILE A 554 3.22 2.10 -15.91
N LYS A 555 2.24 2.31 -16.79
CA LYS A 555 1.73 1.28 -17.71
C LYS A 555 2.70 1.11 -18.88
N ARG A 556 3.85 0.49 -18.65
CA ARG A 556 4.94 0.34 -19.62
C ARG A 556 4.49 -0.18 -20.99
N TYR A 557 3.49 -1.08 -21.02
CA TYR A 557 2.98 -1.69 -22.25
C TYR A 557 2.30 -0.71 -23.22
N LEU A 558 2.00 0.52 -22.79
CA LEU A 558 1.47 1.58 -23.64
C LEU A 558 2.58 2.32 -24.42
N TYR A 559 3.83 2.10 -24.07
CA TYR A 559 4.97 2.82 -24.61
C TYR A 559 5.88 1.86 -25.38
N SER A 560 6.16 2.21 -26.62
CA SER A 560 7.09 1.47 -27.49
C SER A 560 8.15 2.40 -28.05
N PRO A 561 9.32 1.88 -28.44
CA PRO A 561 10.38 2.68 -29.06
C PRO A 561 9.94 3.43 -30.34
N SER A 562 8.91 2.96 -31.02
CA SER A 562 8.34 3.62 -32.20
C SER A 562 7.68 4.97 -31.90
N LEU A 563 7.34 5.26 -30.64
CA LEU A 563 6.85 6.57 -30.19
C LEU A 563 7.95 7.65 -30.19
N LEU A 564 9.23 7.25 -30.32
CA LEU A 564 10.40 8.12 -30.31
C LEU A 564 10.75 8.71 -31.68
N THR A 565 10.06 8.29 -32.74
CA THR A 565 10.38 8.65 -34.12
C THR A 565 9.42 9.67 -34.76
N LYS A 566 8.65 10.39 -33.92
CA LYS A 566 7.76 11.48 -34.41
C LYS A 566 8.18 12.85 -33.91
#